data_862167792d1e1b8edcc0f5fbc8772739
#
_entry.id   862167792d1e1b8edcc0f5fbc8772739
#
_cell.length_a   1.000
_cell.length_b   1.000
_cell.length_c   1.000
_cell.angle_alpha   90.00
_cell.angle_beta   90.00
_cell.angle_gamma   90.00
#
_symmetry.space_group_name_H-M   'P 1'
#
loop_
_entity.id
_entity.type
_entity.pdbx_description
1 polymer ?
#
loop_
_entity_poly.entity_id
_entity_poly.type
_entity_poly.pdbx_seq_one_letter_code
_entity_poly.pdbx_strand_id
1 'polypeptide(L)'
;MNNMRKKIDFLIEQGVVFVDPSRVDIRGDLVCGKNVVIDINVIFEGSVKLKDNVLIGANCILEDSVIGASSKIKPFSLIEGATIGSNTFIGPYGRIRPGTILEDFVQIGNFVEIKNSVIKSNSRINHLSFIGDSDLGRRVTIGAGTITCNHNGIKINRTRVGENAYIGSGCNLIAPIEIGSNATIAAGSTLDKDAPCDHLTIARARQKSILPSNKSVKK
;
A
#
# COMPACT_ATOMS: atom_id res chain seq x y z
N MET A 1 9.31 32.74 1.67
CA MET A 1 9.56 32.57 0.22
C MET A 1 11.03 32.40 -0.13
N ASN A 2 11.97 33.16 0.41
CA ASN A 2 13.40 33.09 0.01
C ASN A 2 14.12 31.77 0.38
N ASN A 3 13.73 31.07 1.45
CA ASN A 3 14.42 29.89 1.94
C ASN A 3 14.03 28.60 1.14
N MET A 4 12.76 28.45 0.77
CA MET A 4 12.27 27.30 -0.01
C MET A 4 12.88 27.32 -1.43
N ARG A 5 12.92 28.48 -2.07
CA ARG A 5 13.51 28.59 -3.41
C ARG A 5 15.00 28.20 -3.41
N LYS A 6 15.74 28.63 -2.40
CA LYS A 6 17.15 28.22 -2.24
C LYS A 6 17.33 26.70 -2.07
N LYS A 7 16.41 26.04 -1.34
CA LYS A 7 16.43 24.57 -1.21
C LYS A 7 16.19 23.88 -2.57
N ILE A 8 15.22 24.36 -3.34
CA ILE A 8 14.93 23.81 -4.67
C ILE A 8 16.08 24.05 -5.63
N ASP A 9 16.65 25.27 -5.68
CA ASP A 9 17.79 25.60 -6.54
C ASP A 9 19.00 24.72 -6.21
N PHE A 10 19.29 24.51 -4.93
CA PHE A 10 20.35 23.59 -4.48
C PHE A 10 20.09 22.14 -4.96
N LEU A 11 18.86 21.64 -4.85
CA LEU A 11 18.53 20.28 -5.29
C LEU A 11 18.67 20.14 -6.83
N ILE A 12 18.32 21.17 -7.58
CA ILE A 12 18.53 21.22 -9.05
C ILE A 12 20.02 21.15 -9.37
N GLU A 13 20.87 21.89 -8.66
CA GLU A 13 22.33 21.82 -8.81
C GLU A 13 22.88 20.42 -8.50
N GLN A 14 22.23 19.66 -7.61
CA GLN A 14 22.56 18.25 -7.32
C GLN A 14 21.99 17.27 -8.35
N GLY A 15 21.29 17.73 -9.39
CA GLY A 15 20.76 16.91 -10.48
C GLY A 15 19.35 16.38 -10.25
N VAL A 16 18.60 16.93 -9.31
CA VAL A 16 17.17 16.64 -9.16
C VAL A 16 16.38 17.36 -10.26
N VAL A 17 15.48 16.64 -10.91
CA VAL A 17 14.62 17.19 -11.96
C VAL A 17 13.25 17.52 -11.36
N PHE A 18 12.87 18.78 -11.37
CA PHE A 18 11.52 19.25 -11.09
C PHE A 18 10.81 19.57 -12.39
N VAL A 19 9.62 19.02 -12.63
CA VAL A 19 8.84 19.32 -13.83
C VAL A 19 8.43 20.79 -13.84
N ASP A 20 7.99 21.32 -12.70
CA ASP A 20 7.79 22.75 -12.46
C ASP A 20 8.19 23.09 -11.02
N PRO A 21 9.37 23.70 -10.80
CA PRO A 21 9.85 24.04 -9.46
C PRO A 21 8.95 25.00 -8.68
N SER A 22 8.13 25.79 -9.36
CA SER A 22 7.23 26.75 -8.73
C SER A 22 5.99 26.10 -8.10
N ARG A 23 5.76 24.84 -8.41
CA ARG A 23 4.59 24.05 -7.99
C ARG A 23 4.95 22.92 -7.04
N VAL A 24 6.09 22.98 -6.38
CA VAL A 24 6.51 22.03 -5.35
C VAL A 24 6.65 22.77 -4.02
N ASP A 25 6.17 22.17 -2.95
CA ASP A 25 6.21 22.74 -1.60
C ASP A 25 7.09 21.86 -0.68
N ILE A 26 8.14 22.43 -0.10
CA ILE A 26 9.05 21.74 0.82
C ILE A 26 8.93 22.40 2.19
N ARG A 27 8.13 21.78 3.08
CA ARG A 27 7.82 22.25 4.43
C ARG A 27 8.70 21.63 5.51
N GLY A 28 9.80 21.00 5.12
CA GLY A 28 10.73 20.34 6.03
C GLY A 28 12.08 20.13 5.35
N ASP A 29 12.70 19.00 5.63
CA ASP A 29 13.98 18.61 5.06
C ASP A 29 13.79 17.56 3.97
N LEU A 30 14.26 17.88 2.77
CA LEU A 30 14.26 16.97 1.63
C LEU A 30 15.70 16.64 1.24
N VAL A 31 16.02 15.34 1.26
CA VAL A 31 17.30 14.82 0.80
C VAL A 31 17.05 13.92 -0.40
N CYS A 32 17.73 14.19 -1.51
CA CYS A 32 17.58 13.42 -2.75
C CYS A 32 18.90 12.76 -3.15
N GLY A 33 18.79 11.53 -3.67
CA GLY A 33 19.86 10.87 -4.40
C GLY A 33 19.94 11.38 -5.84
N LYS A 34 20.65 10.61 -6.70
CA LYS A 34 20.84 10.95 -8.11
C LYS A 34 19.60 10.62 -8.95
N ASN A 35 19.38 11.38 -10.01
CA ASN A 35 18.32 11.14 -11.01
C ASN A 35 16.91 11.09 -10.41
N VAL A 36 16.64 11.81 -9.34
CA VAL A 36 15.30 11.94 -8.79
C VAL A 36 14.47 12.87 -9.65
N VAL A 37 13.23 12.47 -9.95
CA VAL A 37 12.28 13.28 -10.71
C VAL A 37 11.05 13.57 -9.86
N ILE A 38 10.68 14.83 -9.75
CA ILE A 38 9.55 15.32 -8.94
C ILE A 38 8.59 16.09 -9.85
N ASP A 39 7.37 15.63 -9.90
CA ASP A 39 6.29 16.21 -10.69
C ASP A 39 5.64 17.39 -9.96
N ILE A 40 4.62 17.98 -10.56
CA ILE A 40 3.93 19.18 -10.05
C ILE A 40 3.06 18.89 -8.83
N ASN A 41 2.82 19.93 -8.03
CA ASN A 41 1.94 19.90 -6.85
C ASN A 41 2.33 18.84 -5.80
N VAL A 42 3.60 18.51 -5.73
CA VAL A 42 4.10 17.60 -4.67
C VAL A 42 4.42 18.40 -3.42
N ILE A 43 4.02 17.86 -2.27
CA ILE A 43 4.28 18.44 -0.96
C ILE A 43 5.17 17.49 -0.17
N PHE A 44 6.26 18.03 0.39
CA PHE A 44 7.14 17.32 1.31
C PHE A 44 7.04 17.96 2.69
N GLU A 45 6.74 17.15 3.72
CA GLU A 45 6.60 17.59 5.11
C GLU A 45 7.56 16.80 6.01
N GLY A 46 8.05 17.43 7.09
CA GLY A 46 8.97 16.81 8.03
C GLY A 46 10.30 16.42 7.37
N SER A 47 10.75 15.19 7.59
CA SER A 47 12.03 14.68 7.06
C SER A 47 11.75 13.63 5.96
N VAL A 48 12.03 13.99 4.71
CA VAL A 48 11.83 13.08 3.57
C VAL A 48 13.16 12.78 2.89
N LYS A 49 13.41 11.48 2.64
CA LYS A 49 14.60 11.01 1.93
C LYS A 49 14.22 10.19 0.71
N LEU A 50 14.59 10.68 -0.46
CA LEU A 50 14.45 9.99 -1.73
C LEU A 50 15.81 9.42 -2.15
N LYS A 51 15.89 8.13 -2.42
CA LYS A 51 17.10 7.49 -2.93
C LYS A 51 17.25 7.70 -4.44
N ASP A 52 18.27 7.12 -5.06
CA ASP A 52 18.58 7.28 -6.48
C ASP A 52 17.43 6.78 -7.38
N ASN A 53 17.21 7.47 -8.48
CA ASN A 53 16.23 7.12 -9.53
C ASN A 53 14.78 7.05 -9.05
N VAL A 54 14.43 7.72 -7.96
CA VAL A 54 13.05 7.80 -7.47
C VAL A 54 12.23 8.73 -8.36
N LEU A 55 11.00 8.32 -8.67
CA LEU A 55 10.03 9.13 -9.42
C LEU A 55 8.83 9.44 -8.53
N ILE A 56 8.54 10.72 -8.34
CA ILE A 56 7.36 11.19 -7.60
C ILE A 56 6.39 11.84 -8.57
N GLY A 57 5.22 11.24 -8.73
CA GLY A 57 4.14 11.73 -9.59
C GLY A 57 3.40 12.93 -8.98
N ALA A 58 2.61 13.58 -9.82
CA ALA A 58 1.89 14.79 -9.46
C ALA A 58 0.91 14.60 -8.30
N ASN A 59 0.71 15.66 -7.53
CA ASN A 59 -0.25 15.72 -6.42
C ASN A 59 0.00 14.69 -5.31
N CYS A 60 1.23 14.29 -5.11
CA CYS A 60 1.63 13.42 -3.99
C CYS A 60 1.97 14.25 -2.75
N ILE A 61 1.73 13.68 -1.59
CA ILE A 61 2.17 14.22 -0.29
C ILE A 61 3.05 13.16 0.38
N LEU A 62 4.26 13.56 0.80
CA LEU A 62 5.18 12.70 1.52
C LEU A 62 5.57 13.38 2.83
N GLU A 63 5.41 12.67 3.94
CA GLU A 63 5.74 13.15 5.28
C GLU A 63 6.60 12.12 6.01
N ASP A 64 7.69 12.56 6.66
CA ASP A 64 8.55 11.75 7.54
C ASP A 64 8.88 10.35 6.98
N SER A 65 9.26 10.27 5.70
CA SER A 65 9.34 9.01 4.99
C SER A 65 10.63 8.83 4.20
N VAL A 66 11.03 7.56 4.03
CA VAL A 66 12.17 7.16 3.21
C VAL A 66 11.69 6.36 2.00
N ILE A 67 12.08 6.77 0.80
CA ILE A 67 11.76 6.09 -0.45
C ILE A 67 13.03 5.47 -1.04
N GLY A 68 13.03 4.15 -1.18
CA GLY A 68 14.13 3.35 -1.72
C GLY A 68 14.37 3.58 -3.22
N ALA A 69 15.56 3.22 -3.67
CA ALA A 69 16.02 3.49 -5.02
C ALA A 69 15.12 2.88 -6.10
N SER A 70 14.99 3.57 -7.23
CA SER A 70 14.21 3.14 -8.40
C SER A 70 12.71 2.90 -8.12
N SER A 71 12.21 3.41 -7.00
CA SER A 71 10.79 3.31 -6.65
C SER A 71 9.98 4.42 -7.33
N LYS A 72 8.71 4.12 -7.59
CA LYS A 72 7.80 5.03 -8.29
C LYS A 72 6.55 5.26 -7.47
N ILE A 73 6.35 6.50 -7.06
CA ILE A 73 5.14 6.95 -6.39
C ILE A 73 4.26 7.61 -7.44
N LYS A 74 3.12 6.99 -7.76
CA LYS A 74 2.19 7.46 -8.78
C LYS A 74 1.30 8.58 -8.24
N PRO A 75 0.69 9.38 -9.13
CA PRO A 75 -0.09 10.55 -8.74
C PRO A 75 -1.14 10.29 -7.65
N PHE A 76 -1.42 11.34 -6.88
CA PHE A 76 -2.44 11.34 -5.80
C PHE A 76 -2.18 10.33 -4.68
N SER A 77 -0.95 9.95 -4.46
CA SER A 77 -0.59 9.08 -3.33
C SER A 77 -0.16 9.89 -2.12
N LEU A 78 -0.48 9.37 -0.92
CA LEU A 78 -0.12 9.97 0.35
C LEU A 78 0.69 8.97 1.18
N ILE A 79 1.90 9.35 1.58
CA ILE A 79 2.84 8.51 2.33
C ILE A 79 3.28 9.26 3.58
N GLU A 80 3.03 8.68 4.75
CA GLU A 80 3.32 9.28 6.06
C GLU A 80 4.08 8.27 6.93
N GLY A 81 5.16 8.70 7.58
CA GLY A 81 5.88 7.94 8.60
C GLY A 81 6.27 6.52 8.17
N ALA A 82 6.68 6.33 6.92
CA ALA A 82 6.88 5.02 6.32
C ALA A 82 8.28 4.82 5.73
N THR A 83 8.72 3.57 5.68
CA THR A 83 9.93 3.16 4.98
C THR A 83 9.56 2.30 3.77
N ILE A 84 9.92 2.77 2.59
CA ILE A 84 9.65 2.12 1.32
C ILE A 84 10.96 1.59 0.74
N GLY A 85 11.00 0.30 0.44
CA GLY A 85 12.13 -0.37 -0.19
C GLY A 85 12.36 0.03 -1.64
N SER A 86 13.36 -0.55 -2.27
CA SER A 86 13.77 -0.25 -3.64
C SER A 86 12.86 -0.96 -4.66
N ASN A 87 12.77 -0.40 -5.88
CA ASN A 87 11.98 -0.96 -6.97
C ASN A 87 10.50 -1.19 -6.61
N THR A 88 9.97 -0.37 -5.72
CA THR A 88 8.59 -0.45 -5.23
C THR A 88 7.70 0.50 -6.02
N PHE A 89 6.45 0.07 -6.28
CA PHE A 89 5.44 0.86 -6.97
C PHE A 89 4.28 1.14 -6.03
N ILE A 90 3.89 2.42 -5.89
CA ILE A 90 2.76 2.84 -5.04
C ILE A 90 1.80 3.70 -5.87
N GLY A 91 0.52 3.35 -5.83
CA GLY A 91 -0.56 4.14 -6.41
C GLY A 91 -0.93 3.77 -7.87
N PRO A 92 -1.69 4.66 -8.55
CA PRO A 92 -2.17 5.96 -8.04
C PRO A 92 -3.15 5.83 -6.86
N TYR A 93 -3.36 6.91 -6.11
CA TYR A 93 -4.26 6.93 -4.94
C TYR A 93 -3.88 5.88 -3.87
N GLY A 94 -2.60 5.63 -3.68
CA GLY A 94 -2.09 4.79 -2.59
C GLY A 94 -2.00 5.60 -1.30
N ARG A 95 -2.46 5.02 -0.17
CA ARG A 95 -2.30 5.62 1.15
C ARG A 95 -1.43 4.74 2.04
N ILE A 96 -0.23 5.20 2.34
CA ILE A 96 0.70 4.51 3.24
C ILE A 96 0.79 5.31 4.53
N ARG A 97 0.41 4.68 5.64
CA ARG A 97 0.31 5.32 6.94
C ARG A 97 1.48 4.97 7.86
N PRO A 98 1.64 5.72 8.97
CA PRO A 98 2.76 5.55 9.89
C PRO A 98 2.96 4.11 10.38
N GLY A 99 4.24 3.76 10.60
CA GLY A 99 4.65 2.44 11.05
C GLY A 99 4.69 1.37 9.95
N THR A 100 4.47 1.77 8.70
CA THR A 100 4.50 0.84 7.56
C THR A 100 5.91 0.68 7.00
N ILE A 101 6.30 -0.57 6.76
CA ILE A 101 7.53 -0.94 6.06
C ILE A 101 7.17 -1.77 4.84
N LEU A 102 7.51 -1.29 3.66
CA LEU A 102 7.46 -2.07 2.43
C LEU A 102 8.90 -2.46 2.07
N GLU A 103 9.17 -3.74 1.91
CA GLU A 103 10.45 -4.22 1.40
C GLU A 103 10.56 -4.00 -0.12
N ASP A 104 11.67 -4.46 -0.72
CA ASP A 104 11.95 -4.26 -2.14
C ASP A 104 10.95 -5.00 -3.05
N PHE A 105 10.70 -4.45 -4.23
CA PHE A 105 9.83 -5.01 -5.27
C PHE A 105 8.36 -5.18 -4.88
N VAL A 106 7.90 -4.49 -3.85
CA VAL A 106 6.48 -4.50 -3.46
C VAL A 106 5.66 -3.66 -4.44
N GLN A 107 4.45 -4.13 -4.75
CA GLN A 107 3.50 -3.44 -5.61
C GLN A 107 2.22 -3.11 -4.87
N ILE A 108 1.96 -1.82 -4.68
CA ILE A 108 0.75 -1.28 -4.09
C ILE A 108 0.00 -0.51 -5.17
N GLY A 109 -1.18 -0.97 -5.51
CA GLY A 109 -1.99 -0.34 -6.55
C GLY A 109 -2.93 0.73 -6.03
N ASN A 110 -4.00 0.96 -6.82
CA ASN A 110 -4.91 2.07 -6.56
C ASN A 110 -5.93 1.77 -5.45
N PHE A 111 -6.22 2.81 -4.68
CA PHE A 111 -7.16 2.76 -3.55
C PHE A 111 -6.80 1.68 -2.53
N VAL A 112 -5.52 1.52 -2.28
CA VAL A 112 -5.00 0.62 -1.23
C VAL A 112 -4.51 1.47 -0.08
N GLU A 113 -4.99 1.15 1.12
CA GLU A 113 -4.51 1.75 2.36
C GLU A 113 -3.74 0.71 3.17
N ILE A 114 -2.53 1.08 3.62
CA ILE A 114 -1.68 0.25 4.49
C ILE A 114 -1.32 1.04 5.74
N LYS A 115 -1.48 0.42 6.91
CA LYS A 115 -1.21 1.04 8.21
C LYS A 115 -0.43 0.09 9.11
N ASN A 116 0.65 0.57 9.72
CA ASN A 116 1.39 -0.15 10.77
C ASN A 116 1.66 -1.62 10.42
N SER A 117 2.18 -1.86 9.21
CA SER A 117 2.30 -3.20 8.63
C SER A 117 3.67 -3.40 7.98
N VAL A 118 4.13 -4.65 7.99
CA VAL A 118 5.34 -5.06 7.27
C VAL A 118 4.94 -5.89 6.05
N ILE A 119 5.28 -5.41 4.86
CA ILE A 119 5.01 -6.11 3.61
C ILE A 119 6.35 -6.55 3.02
N LYS A 120 6.60 -7.84 3.03
CA LYS A 120 7.87 -8.39 2.54
C LYS A 120 7.94 -8.43 1.01
N SER A 121 9.16 -8.57 0.53
CA SER A 121 9.56 -8.40 -0.86
C SER A 121 8.71 -9.20 -1.86
N ASN A 122 8.50 -8.61 -3.05
CA ASN A 122 7.76 -9.20 -4.18
C ASN A 122 6.27 -9.41 -3.91
N SER A 123 5.71 -8.85 -2.85
CA SER A 123 4.28 -8.96 -2.55
C SER A 123 3.46 -7.93 -3.31
N ARG A 124 2.18 -8.24 -3.56
CA ARG A 124 1.30 -7.43 -4.41
C ARG A 124 -0.05 -7.20 -3.73
N ILE A 125 -0.45 -5.94 -3.65
CA ILE A 125 -1.75 -5.49 -3.13
C ILE A 125 -2.26 -4.41 -4.10
N ASN A 126 -3.00 -4.80 -5.13
CA ASN A 126 -3.16 -3.93 -6.30
C ASN A 126 -4.45 -3.12 -6.32
N HIS A 127 -5.48 -3.47 -5.56
CA HIS A 127 -6.79 -2.82 -5.71
C HIS A 127 -7.60 -2.79 -4.42
N LEU A 128 -8.15 -1.62 -4.06
CA LEU A 128 -9.30 -1.43 -3.16
C LEU A 128 -9.19 -2.21 -1.83
N SER A 129 -8.03 -2.25 -1.20
CA SER A 129 -7.80 -3.08 -0.01
C SER A 129 -7.37 -2.25 1.19
N PHE A 130 -7.74 -2.70 2.38
CA PHE A 130 -7.22 -2.17 3.64
C PHE A 130 -6.36 -3.23 4.34
N ILE A 131 -5.08 -2.94 4.55
CA ILE A 131 -4.12 -3.79 5.24
C ILE A 131 -3.60 -3.04 6.46
N GLY A 132 -4.21 -3.30 7.60
CA GLY A 132 -3.85 -2.66 8.87
C GLY A 132 -3.27 -3.66 9.85
N ASP A 133 -2.23 -3.23 10.58
CA ASP A 133 -1.59 -3.99 11.67
C ASP A 133 -1.26 -5.43 11.26
N SER A 134 -0.55 -5.60 10.14
CA SER A 134 -0.34 -6.89 9.47
C SER A 134 1.11 -7.16 9.13
N ASP A 135 1.49 -8.44 9.12
CA ASP A 135 2.79 -8.92 8.65
C ASP A 135 2.55 -9.87 7.47
N LEU A 136 2.90 -9.43 6.27
CA LEU A 136 2.81 -10.24 5.06
C LEU A 136 4.19 -10.78 4.68
N GLY A 137 4.26 -12.08 4.46
CA GLY A 137 5.44 -12.78 3.96
C GLY A 137 5.85 -12.36 2.55
N ARG A 138 6.90 -12.97 2.03
CA ARG A 138 7.37 -12.72 0.67
C ARG A 138 6.39 -13.29 -0.36
N ARG A 139 6.28 -12.64 -1.52
CA ARG A 139 5.49 -13.11 -2.66
C ARG A 139 4.01 -13.35 -2.34
N VAL A 140 3.47 -12.66 -1.35
CA VAL A 140 2.05 -12.70 -1.03
C VAL A 140 1.27 -11.92 -2.08
N THR A 141 0.15 -12.46 -2.51
CA THR A 141 -0.80 -11.75 -3.38
C THR A 141 -2.12 -11.54 -2.65
N ILE A 142 -2.53 -10.28 -2.54
CA ILE A 142 -3.81 -9.87 -1.96
C ILE A 142 -4.77 -9.49 -3.08
N GLY A 143 -5.89 -10.20 -3.16
CA GLY A 143 -6.97 -9.92 -4.09
C GLY A 143 -7.72 -8.63 -3.76
N ALA A 144 -8.34 -8.04 -4.77
CA ALA A 144 -9.07 -6.78 -4.65
C ALA A 144 -10.16 -6.83 -3.59
N GLY A 145 -10.32 -5.75 -2.84
CA GLY A 145 -11.36 -5.63 -1.82
C GLY A 145 -11.12 -6.45 -0.55
N THR A 146 -9.89 -6.89 -0.31
CA THR A 146 -9.54 -7.61 0.92
C THR A 146 -9.35 -6.64 2.09
N ILE A 147 -9.86 -7.02 3.26
CA ILE A 147 -9.79 -6.23 4.48
C ILE A 147 -9.18 -7.08 5.61
N THR A 148 -8.15 -6.57 6.26
CA THR A 148 -7.71 -7.08 7.56
C THR A 148 -8.55 -6.40 8.64
N CYS A 149 -9.44 -7.17 9.29
CA CYS A 149 -10.32 -6.65 10.35
C CYS A 149 -9.53 -6.60 11.66
N ASN A 150 -8.68 -5.59 11.80
CA ASN A 150 -7.68 -5.46 12.86
C ASN A 150 -8.23 -5.01 14.22
N HIS A 151 -9.42 -4.42 14.27
CA HIS A 151 -10.01 -3.86 15.47
C HIS A 151 -11.31 -4.57 15.85
N ASN A 152 -11.42 -5.04 17.08
CA ASN A 152 -12.57 -5.81 17.58
C ASN A 152 -13.53 -4.99 18.50
N GLY A 153 -13.44 -3.67 18.44
CA GLY A 153 -14.20 -2.76 19.30
C GLY A 153 -13.47 -2.40 20.62
N ILE A 154 -12.46 -3.15 21.01
CA ILE A 154 -11.73 -2.98 22.27
C ILE A 154 -10.24 -2.75 22.00
N LYS A 155 -9.62 -3.60 21.21
CA LYS A 155 -8.18 -3.58 20.93
C LYS A 155 -7.85 -3.85 19.48
N ILE A 156 -6.64 -3.46 19.10
CA ILE A 156 -6.05 -3.77 17.81
C ILE A 156 -5.36 -5.14 17.90
N ASN A 157 -5.60 -5.97 16.89
CA ASN A 157 -5.00 -7.30 16.74
C ASN A 157 -4.27 -7.38 15.42
N ARG A 158 -3.31 -8.32 15.33
CA ARG A 158 -2.48 -8.49 14.12
C ARG A 158 -2.96 -9.63 13.24
N THR A 159 -2.82 -9.42 11.93
CA THR A 159 -2.95 -10.48 10.91
C THR A 159 -1.55 -10.89 10.45
N ARG A 160 -1.27 -12.19 10.38
CA ARG A 160 -0.04 -12.72 9.80
C ARG A 160 -0.36 -13.55 8.56
N VAL A 161 0.39 -13.32 7.49
CA VAL A 161 0.23 -14.04 6.23
C VAL A 161 1.59 -14.60 5.82
N GLY A 162 1.67 -15.92 5.71
CA GLY A 162 2.88 -16.66 5.34
C GLY A 162 3.34 -16.41 3.90
N GLU A 163 4.54 -16.84 3.57
CA GLU A 163 5.11 -16.67 2.24
C GLU A 163 4.28 -17.35 1.15
N ASN A 164 4.25 -16.78 -0.05
CA ASN A 164 3.54 -17.29 -1.23
C ASN A 164 2.03 -17.45 -1.05
N ALA A 165 1.44 -16.99 0.03
CA ALA A 165 0.00 -17.10 0.22
C ALA A 165 -0.76 -16.26 -0.82
N TYR A 166 -1.88 -16.79 -1.30
CA TYR A 166 -2.79 -16.13 -2.21
C TYR A 166 -4.13 -15.87 -1.51
N ILE A 167 -4.48 -14.62 -1.33
CA ILE A 167 -5.76 -14.21 -0.76
C ILE A 167 -6.67 -13.80 -1.91
N GLY A 168 -7.78 -14.50 -2.08
CA GLY A 168 -8.78 -14.20 -3.10
C GLY A 168 -9.45 -12.85 -2.88
N SER A 169 -10.06 -12.30 -3.93
CA SER A 169 -10.74 -11.01 -3.85
C SER A 169 -11.93 -11.03 -2.88
N GLY A 170 -12.20 -9.89 -2.23
CA GLY A 170 -13.33 -9.73 -1.32
C GLY A 170 -13.24 -10.54 -0.04
N CYS A 171 -12.04 -10.85 0.43
CA CYS A 171 -11.85 -11.57 1.69
C CYS A 171 -11.81 -10.63 2.88
N ASN A 172 -12.37 -11.08 4.01
CA ASN A 172 -12.22 -10.44 5.30
C ASN A 172 -11.42 -11.36 6.23
N LEU A 173 -10.30 -10.86 6.77
CA LEU A 173 -9.42 -11.58 7.70
C LEU A 173 -9.62 -10.99 9.09
N ILE A 174 -10.35 -11.71 9.96
CA ILE A 174 -10.71 -11.23 11.30
C ILE A 174 -9.54 -11.52 12.25
N ALA A 175 -8.81 -10.48 12.61
CA ALA A 175 -7.66 -10.60 13.50
C ALA A 175 -8.05 -10.81 14.98
N PRO A 176 -7.22 -11.57 15.78
CA PRO A 176 -5.95 -12.13 15.38
C PRO A 176 -6.12 -13.38 14.51
N ILE A 177 -5.34 -13.47 13.42
CA ILE A 177 -5.42 -14.61 12.50
C ILE A 177 -4.05 -14.86 11.85
N GLU A 178 -3.75 -16.13 11.58
CA GLU A 178 -2.57 -16.57 10.86
C GLU A 178 -2.95 -17.37 9.61
N ILE A 179 -2.46 -16.93 8.46
CA ILE A 179 -2.59 -17.60 7.18
C ILE A 179 -1.25 -18.25 6.87
N GLY A 180 -1.23 -19.56 6.75
CA GLY A 180 -0.01 -20.33 6.52
C GLY A 180 0.64 -20.06 5.16
N SER A 181 1.91 -20.45 5.04
CA SER A 181 2.64 -20.31 3.77
C SER A 181 2.02 -21.16 2.68
N ASN A 182 2.07 -20.68 1.42
CA ASN A 182 1.46 -21.30 0.24
C ASN A 182 -0.08 -21.51 0.36
N ALA A 183 -0.72 -21.00 1.40
CA ALA A 183 -2.18 -21.14 1.54
C ALA A 183 -2.90 -20.33 0.46
N THR A 184 -4.02 -20.85 0.02
CA THR A 184 -4.94 -20.16 -0.89
C THR A 184 -6.25 -19.91 -0.17
N ILE A 185 -6.68 -18.66 -0.10
CA ILE A 185 -7.99 -18.30 0.44
C ILE A 185 -8.94 -18.03 -0.71
N ALA A 186 -10.04 -18.74 -0.75
CA ALA A 186 -11.05 -18.58 -1.80
C ALA A 186 -11.69 -17.19 -1.75
N ALA A 187 -11.89 -16.57 -2.90
CA ALA A 187 -12.52 -15.26 -3.00
C ALA A 187 -13.88 -15.20 -2.27
N GLY A 188 -14.16 -14.06 -1.64
CA GLY A 188 -15.39 -13.85 -0.87
C GLY A 188 -15.44 -14.57 0.47
N SER A 189 -14.31 -15.07 0.98
CA SER A 189 -14.25 -15.75 2.28
C SER A 189 -14.12 -14.74 3.43
N THR A 190 -14.80 -15.02 4.53
CA THR A 190 -14.59 -14.34 5.81
C THR A 190 -14.00 -15.34 6.79
N LEU A 191 -12.75 -15.15 7.20
CA LEU A 191 -12.01 -16.03 8.07
C LEU A 191 -11.94 -15.47 9.49
N ASP A 192 -12.31 -16.30 10.46
CA ASP A 192 -12.20 -16.04 11.92
C ASP A 192 -11.29 -17.07 12.62
N LYS A 193 -10.67 -17.96 11.86
CA LYS A 193 -9.72 -18.97 12.32
C LYS A 193 -8.55 -19.07 11.35
N ASP A 194 -7.43 -19.53 11.88
CA ASP A 194 -6.20 -19.73 11.11
C ASP A 194 -6.42 -20.65 9.89
N ALA A 195 -5.71 -20.35 8.81
CA ALA A 195 -5.69 -21.18 7.62
C ALA A 195 -4.33 -21.91 7.52
N PRO A 196 -4.32 -23.24 7.42
CA PRO A 196 -3.07 -24.01 7.42
C PRO A 196 -2.25 -23.80 6.13
N CYS A 197 -0.95 -24.08 6.22
CA CYS A 197 -0.05 -24.05 5.06
C CYS A 197 -0.53 -24.99 3.95
N ASP A 198 -0.25 -24.63 2.70
CA ASP A 198 -0.47 -25.49 1.53
C ASP A 198 -1.93 -25.95 1.30
N HIS A 199 -2.89 -25.27 1.91
CA HIS A 199 -4.32 -25.60 1.81
C HIS A 199 -5.12 -24.54 1.08
N LEU A 200 -6.20 -24.98 0.43
CA LEU A 200 -7.30 -24.11 0.00
C LEU A 200 -8.32 -23.99 1.13
N THR A 201 -8.47 -22.79 1.68
CA THR A 201 -9.48 -22.48 2.70
C THR A 201 -10.64 -21.73 2.09
N ILE A 202 -11.86 -22.21 2.35
CA ILE A 202 -13.11 -21.64 1.81
C ILE A 202 -14.06 -21.37 3.00
N ALA A 203 -14.37 -20.10 3.22
CA ALA A 203 -15.26 -19.66 4.32
C ALA A 203 -16.37 -18.73 3.76
N ARG A 204 -17.22 -19.30 2.93
CA ARG A 204 -18.37 -18.61 2.33
C ARG A 204 -19.53 -19.59 2.10
N ALA A 205 -20.75 -19.07 2.00
CA ALA A 205 -21.92 -19.89 1.68
C ALA A 205 -21.80 -20.53 0.29
N ARG A 206 -22.32 -21.75 0.14
CA ARG A 206 -22.46 -22.37 -1.19
C ARG A 206 -23.47 -21.60 -2.02
N GLN A 207 -23.15 -21.37 -3.28
CA GLN A 207 -24.07 -20.76 -4.22
C GLN A 207 -25.32 -21.63 -4.36
N LYS A 208 -26.48 -20.99 -4.27
CA LYS A 208 -27.78 -21.61 -4.60
C LYS A 208 -28.50 -20.76 -5.64
N SER A 209 -28.97 -21.39 -6.70
CA SER A 209 -29.84 -20.76 -7.69
C SER A 209 -31.28 -21.26 -7.46
N ILE A 210 -32.18 -20.35 -7.18
CA ILE A 210 -33.59 -20.66 -6.88
C ILE A 210 -34.43 -19.90 -7.88
N LEU A 211 -35.40 -20.57 -8.52
CA LEU A 211 -36.40 -19.89 -9.34
C LEU A 211 -37.14 -18.88 -8.46
N PRO A 212 -37.28 -17.62 -8.88
CA PRO A 212 -38.07 -16.67 -8.12
C PRO A 212 -39.49 -17.20 -8.00
N SER A 213 -40.02 -17.28 -6.78
CA SER A 213 -41.45 -17.58 -6.61
C SER A 213 -42.20 -16.55 -7.42
N ASN A 214 -43.19 -17.03 -8.24
CA ASN A 214 -44.06 -16.23 -9.09
C ASN A 214 -44.82 -15.16 -8.27
N LYS A 215 -44.13 -14.14 -7.85
CA LYS A 215 -44.72 -12.86 -7.48
C LYS A 215 -44.70 -12.03 -8.75
N SER A 216 -45.82 -12.11 -9.47
CA SER A 216 -46.23 -11.21 -10.56
C SER A 216 -45.30 -10.00 -10.73
N VAL A 217 -44.45 -10.02 -11.76
CA VAL A 217 -44.07 -8.78 -12.43
C VAL A 217 -45.38 -8.20 -12.94
N LYS A 218 -46.01 -7.30 -12.17
CA LYS A 218 -47.06 -6.46 -12.70
C LYS A 218 -46.43 -5.68 -13.85
N LYS A 219 -46.93 -5.94 -15.03
CA LYS A 219 -46.67 -5.17 -16.26
C LYS A 219 -46.97 -3.69 -16.05
#